data_7992e1d4f4a128a3018ea3f49ec9d54c
#
_entry.id   7992e1d4f4a128a3018ea3f49ec9d54c
#
_cell.length_a   1.000
_cell.length_b   1.000
_cell.length_c   1.000
_cell.angle_alpha   90.00
_cell.angle_beta   90.00
_cell.angle_gamma   90.00
#
_symmetry.space_group_name_H-M   'P 1'
#
loop_
_entity.id
_entity.type
_entity.pdbx_description
1 polymer ?
#
loop_
_entity_poly.entity_id
_entity_poly.type
_entity_poly.pdbx_seq_one_letter_code
_entity_poly.pdbx_strand_id
1 'polypeptide(L)'
;MNVTRISRSRLPRPVITCLFLCLGMAFAVSLAASQQLERAWYGLYPLPAGGSVSVENVQGEISVEGWDRAEVEITAAKIGKDPDDHLEDVRVVTEMGIESLAFRTVYPPHMDKPVRVDYRLRVPRQVQLATLRTVEVNIAVHSVEGSVDARTLSGNIVEMSVTGRVTARTLTGSILVSLKALPAGTRPLLMDTVNGNIDLLLPPRPNADLELSTLDGSIQGNYAFQASTVPGDRTRRTRLGLGGVTVALRTVRGTIRVAERDDLL
;
A
#
# COMPACT_ATOMS: atom_id res chain seq x y z
N MET A 1 39.37 -39.68 77.73
CA MET A 1 40.35 -38.96 78.57
C MET A 1 40.24 -37.48 78.21
N ASN A 2 39.87 -36.72 79.20
CA ASN A 2 40.01 -35.28 79.41
C ASN A 2 39.34 -34.32 78.37
N VAL A 3 38.23 -33.73 78.70
CA VAL A 3 37.94 -32.63 79.65
C VAL A 3 38.68 -31.35 79.29
N THR A 4 37.95 -30.30 78.99
CA THR A 4 37.82 -29.04 79.72
C THR A 4 37.31 -27.97 78.75
N ARG A 5 36.09 -27.45 78.77
CA ARG A 5 35.49 -26.48 79.70
C ARG A 5 35.94 -25.01 79.44
N ILE A 6 34.90 -24.17 79.17
CA ILE A 6 34.70 -22.76 79.63
C ILE A 6 35.39 -21.71 78.78
N SER A 7 34.68 -20.64 78.25
CA SER A 7 34.08 -19.60 79.06
C SER A 7 33.31 -18.57 78.19
N ARG A 8 32.27 -18.08 78.76
CA ARG A 8 31.39 -16.94 78.36
C ARG A 8 32.14 -15.61 78.27
N SER A 9 31.73 -14.75 77.36
CA SER A 9 31.48 -13.35 77.65
C SER A 9 30.71 -12.67 76.46
N ARG A 10 29.49 -12.49 76.64
CA ARG A 10 28.74 -11.23 76.85
C ARG A 10 29.06 -10.11 75.83
N LEU A 11 28.00 -9.82 75.08
CA LEU A 11 27.49 -8.60 74.47
C LEU A 11 28.07 -7.24 74.91
N PRO A 12 28.03 -6.17 74.04
CA PRO A 12 26.75 -5.48 73.86
C PRO A 12 26.45 -5.00 72.43
N ARG A 13 25.20 -4.76 72.25
CA ARG A 13 24.59 -3.98 71.20
C ARG A 13 25.04 -2.53 71.23
N PRO A 14 25.02 -1.80 70.10
CA PRO A 14 23.80 -1.05 69.85
C PRO A 14 23.30 -1.11 68.39
N VAL A 15 22.04 -1.18 68.32
CA VAL A 15 21.05 -0.81 67.34
C VAL A 15 21.42 0.51 66.64
N ILE A 16 21.59 0.47 65.31
CA ILE A 16 21.31 1.60 64.48
C ILE A 16 20.36 1.12 63.36
N THR A 17 19.12 1.36 63.64
CA THR A 17 18.02 1.22 62.68
C THR A 17 18.14 2.39 61.71
N CYS A 18 18.73 2.17 60.53
CA CYS A 18 18.56 3.06 59.38
C CYS A 18 17.33 2.64 58.62
N LEU A 19 16.26 3.32 58.92
CA LEU A 19 14.99 3.29 58.18
C LEU A 19 15.20 3.96 56.84
N PHE A 20 15.60 3.24 55.82
CA PHE A 20 15.49 3.72 54.41
C PHE A 20 14.06 3.55 53.94
N LEU A 21 13.30 4.59 54.13
CA LEU A 21 12.00 4.79 53.48
C LEU A 21 12.26 5.00 51.99
N CYS A 22 12.39 3.93 51.24
CA CYS A 22 12.34 4.02 49.77
C CYS A 22 10.91 4.33 49.36
N LEU A 23 10.66 5.61 49.20
CA LEU A 23 9.45 6.15 48.54
C LEU A 23 9.54 5.72 47.06
N GLY A 24 9.06 4.52 46.77
CA GLY A 24 8.86 4.02 45.42
C GLY A 24 7.76 4.81 44.76
N MET A 25 8.11 5.89 44.10
CA MET A 25 7.24 6.61 43.20
C MET A 25 7.05 5.73 41.96
N ALA A 26 6.04 4.85 42.01
CA ALA A 26 5.58 4.13 40.85
C ALA A 26 5.01 5.14 39.85
N PHE A 27 5.82 5.55 38.88
CA PHE A 27 5.35 6.17 37.68
C PHE A 27 4.52 5.12 36.93
N ALA A 28 3.23 5.07 37.22
CA ALA A 28 2.27 4.45 36.37
C ALA A 28 2.21 5.26 35.07
N VAL A 29 3.05 4.89 34.10
CA VAL A 29 2.88 5.31 32.72
C VAL A 29 1.57 4.68 32.26
N SER A 30 0.48 5.42 32.40
CA SER A 30 -0.78 5.10 31.76
C SER A 30 -0.51 5.16 30.26
N LEU A 31 -0.20 4.00 29.63
CA LEU A 31 -0.43 3.86 28.22
C LEU A 31 -1.95 3.96 28.02
N ALA A 32 -2.42 5.17 27.80
CA ALA A 32 -3.73 5.37 27.19
C ALA A 32 -3.60 4.83 25.75
N ALA A 33 -3.81 3.53 25.59
CA ALA A 33 -4.11 2.97 24.29
C ALA A 33 -5.39 3.69 23.85
N SER A 34 -5.29 4.62 22.92
CA SER A 34 -6.44 5.18 22.25
C SER A 34 -7.20 4.01 21.65
N GLN A 35 -8.34 3.67 22.24
CA GLN A 35 -9.22 2.64 21.72
C GLN A 35 -9.75 3.16 20.40
N GLN A 36 -9.11 2.72 19.32
CA GLN A 36 -9.55 3.00 17.98
C GLN A 36 -10.87 2.25 17.78
N LEU A 37 -11.95 2.99 17.54
CA LEU A 37 -13.25 2.38 17.29
C LEU A 37 -13.22 1.77 15.88
N GLU A 38 -13.36 0.45 15.79
CA GLU A 38 -13.31 -0.27 14.51
C GLU A 38 -14.63 -1.03 14.31
N ARG A 39 -15.21 -0.88 13.12
CA ARG A 39 -16.38 -1.64 12.68
C ARG A 39 -16.12 -2.22 11.30
N ALA A 40 -16.01 -3.53 11.22
CA ALA A 40 -15.79 -4.24 9.96
C ALA A 40 -17.10 -4.63 9.29
N TRP A 41 -17.16 -4.44 7.98
CA TRP A 41 -18.16 -4.99 7.09
C TRP A 41 -17.49 -6.04 6.20
N TYR A 42 -18.17 -7.17 6.01
CA TYR A 42 -17.67 -8.31 5.25
C TYR A 42 -18.64 -8.71 4.15
N GLY A 43 -18.11 -9.09 2.99
CA GLY A 43 -18.89 -9.60 1.87
C GLY A 43 -18.14 -10.67 1.10
N LEU A 44 -18.89 -11.63 0.54
CA LEU A 44 -18.40 -12.66 -0.37
C LEU A 44 -19.33 -12.71 -1.59
N TYR A 45 -18.76 -12.53 -2.78
CA TYR A 45 -19.52 -12.39 -4.02
C TYR A 45 -18.94 -13.27 -5.11
N PRO A 46 -19.75 -14.04 -5.83
CA PRO A 46 -19.27 -14.79 -6.99
C PRO A 46 -18.82 -13.82 -8.09
N LEU A 47 -17.66 -14.07 -8.66
CA LEU A 47 -17.15 -13.35 -9.82
C LEU A 47 -16.33 -14.32 -10.68
N PRO A 48 -16.72 -14.56 -11.94
CA PRO A 48 -15.95 -15.42 -12.83
C PRO A 48 -14.58 -14.79 -13.17
N ALA A 49 -13.65 -15.63 -13.62
CA ALA A 49 -12.38 -15.15 -14.16
C ALA A 49 -12.62 -14.20 -15.35
N GLY A 50 -11.89 -13.11 -15.41
CA GLY A 50 -12.09 -12.04 -16.41
C GLY A 50 -13.13 -10.99 -16.02
N GLY A 51 -13.88 -11.22 -14.95
CA GLY A 51 -14.82 -10.26 -14.41
C GLY A 51 -14.16 -8.96 -13.94
N SER A 52 -14.97 -7.95 -13.66
CA SER A 52 -14.52 -6.60 -13.34
C SER A 52 -14.80 -6.23 -11.88
N VAL A 53 -13.83 -5.59 -11.22
CA VAL A 53 -13.98 -5.05 -9.86
C VAL A 53 -13.61 -3.57 -9.85
N SER A 54 -14.43 -2.77 -9.19
CA SER A 54 -14.18 -1.36 -8.92
C SER A 54 -14.33 -1.04 -7.44
N VAL A 55 -13.44 -0.20 -6.92
CA VAL A 55 -13.51 0.30 -5.53
C VAL A 55 -13.31 1.82 -5.54
N GLU A 56 -14.29 2.53 -5.01
CA GLU A 56 -14.22 3.97 -4.81
C GLU A 56 -14.26 4.31 -3.33
N ASN A 57 -13.23 4.95 -2.86
CA ASN A 57 -13.07 5.39 -1.48
C ASN A 57 -12.68 6.87 -1.43
N VAL A 58 -12.79 7.48 -0.26
CA VAL A 58 -12.30 8.84 -0.02
C VAL A 58 -11.07 8.78 0.87
N GLN A 59 -11.17 8.13 2.02
CA GLN A 59 -10.09 8.03 3.00
C GLN A 59 -9.93 6.59 3.47
N GLY A 60 -8.73 6.07 3.37
CA GLY A 60 -8.37 4.72 3.77
C GLY A 60 -7.74 3.89 2.65
N GLU A 61 -6.97 2.90 3.05
CA GLU A 61 -6.20 2.04 2.16
C GLU A 61 -7.10 1.13 1.31
N ILE A 62 -6.67 0.88 0.07
CA ILE A 62 -7.26 -0.16 -0.78
C ILE A 62 -6.16 -1.20 -1.02
N SER A 63 -6.36 -2.41 -0.50
CA SER A 63 -5.48 -3.55 -0.68
C SER A 63 -6.19 -4.66 -1.44
N VAL A 64 -5.61 -5.11 -2.55
CA VAL A 64 -6.17 -6.15 -3.43
C VAL A 64 -5.15 -7.26 -3.60
N GLU A 65 -5.57 -8.50 -3.37
CA GLU A 65 -4.78 -9.71 -3.56
C GLU A 65 -5.48 -10.69 -4.52
N GLY A 66 -4.76 -11.16 -5.52
CA GLY A 66 -5.24 -12.19 -6.44
C GLY A 66 -5.19 -13.59 -5.82
N TRP A 67 -6.29 -14.35 -5.90
CA TRP A 67 -6.38 -15.75 -5.45
C TRP A 67 -6.98 -16.69 -6.49
N ASP A 68 -6.98 -17.99 -6.20
CA ASP A 68 -7.40 -19.00 -7.16
C ASP A 68 -8.88 -19.45 -6.95
N ARG A 69 -9.76 -18.49 -6.60
CA ARG A 69 -11.20 -18.72 -6.44
C ARG A 69 -12.01 -17.81 -7.37
N ALA A 70 -13.15 -18.30 -7.87
CA ALA A 70 -14.06 -17.53 -8.72
C ALA A 70 -15.04 -16.69 -7.87
N GLU A 71 -14.52 -15.97 -6.88
CA GLU A 71 -15.28 -15.14 -5.96
C GLU A 71 -14.43 -13.96 -5.47
N VAL A 72 -15.09 -12.90 -5.03
CA VAL A 72 -14.47 -11.75 -4.39
C VAL A 72 -14.83 -11.76 -2.91
N GLU A 73 -13.81 -11.86 -2.07
CA GLU A 73 -13.91 -11.62 -0.63
C GLU A 73 -13.54 -10.16 -0.37
N ILE A 74 -14.37 -9.45 0.37
CA ILE A 74 -14.11 -8.06 0.73
C ILE A 74 -14.34 -7.83 2.21
N THR A 75 -13.43 -7.11 2.82
CA THR A 75 -13.55 -6.55 4.15
C THR A 75 -13.38 -5.04 4.07
N ALA A 76 -14.32 -4.28 4.61
CA ALA A 76 -14.21 -2.84 4.77
C ALA A 76 -14.20 -2.51 6.27
N ALA A 77 -13.05 -2.09 6.78
CA ALA A 77 -12.88 -1.71 8.18
C ALA A 77 -13.06 -0.19 8.31
N LYS A 78 -14.11 0.23 9.01
CA LYS A 78 -14.37 1.63 9.34
C LYS A 78 -13.65 1.96 10.63
N ILE A 79 -12.82 2.98 10.60
CA ILE A 79 -11.92 3.33 11.69
C ILE A 79 -12.20 4.77 12.10
N GLY A 80 -12.69 4.94 13.33
CA GLY A 80 -12.91 6.23 13.97
C GLY A 80 -11.75 6.58 14.90
N LYS A 81 -11.51 7.87 15.08
CA LYS A 81 -10.50 8.40 16.01
C LYS A 81 -11.13 8.82 17.32
N ASP A 82 -12.38 9.23 17.27
CA ASP A 82 -13.15 9.73 18.40
C ASP A 82 -14.42 8.88 18.64
N PRO A 83 -14.90 8.75 19.89
CA PRO A 83 -16.13 8.04 20.20
C PRO A 83 -17.37 8.63 19.50
N ASP A 84 -17.31 9.91 19.14
CA ASP A 84 -18.36 10.63 18.43
C ASP A 84 -18.31 10.48 16.91
N ASP A 85 -17.32 9.73 16.39
CA ASP A 85 -17.26 9.38 14.98
C ASP A 85 -18.39 8.38 14.67
N HIS A 86 -19.45 8.86 14.05
CA HIS A 86 -20.65 8.06 13.69
C HIS A 86 -20.33 7.06 12.58
N LEU A 87 -19.64 5.96 12.92
CA LEU A 87 -19.23 4.92 11.97
C LEU A 87 -20.39 4.25 11.24
N GLU A 88 -21.57 4.21 11.86
CA GLU A 88 -22.80 3.66 11.29
C GLU A 88 -23.34 4.49 10.14
N ASP A 89 -23.11 5.79 10.13
CA ASP A 89 -23.57 6.69 9.08
C ASP A 89 -22.80 6.55 7.79
N VAL A 90 -21.56 6.06 7.88
CA VAL A 90 -20.73 5.73 6.70
C VAL A 90 -21.16 4.37 6.17
N ARG A 91 -21.56 4.31 4.92
CA ARG A 91 -22.08 3.10 4.29
C ARG A 91 -21.14 2.60 3.19
N VAL A 92 -20.98 1.28 3.14
CA VAL A 92 -20.40 0.58 2.00
C VAL A 92 -21.54 0.13 1.10
N VAL A 93 -21.58 0.66 -0.11
CA VAL A 93 -22.58 0.30 -1.13
C VAL A 93 -21.95 -0.67 -2.10
N THR A 94 -22.65 -1.75 -2.40
CA THR A 94 -22.25 -2.75 -3.39
C THR A 94 -23.20 -2.71 -4.57
N GLU A 95 -22.68 -2.58 -5.76
CA GLU A 95 -23.41 -2.68 -7.02
C GLU A 95 -22.93 -3.94 -7.76
N MET A 96 -23.88 -4.82 -8.09
CA MET A 96 -23.58 -6.09 -8.76
C MET A 96 -24.15 -6.08 -10.17
N GLY A 97 -23.27 -6.30 -11.16
CA GLY A 97 -23.64 -6.65 -12.54
C GLY A 97 -23.45 -8.13 -12.80
N ILE A 98 -23.61 -8.55 -14.05
CA ILE A 98 -23.47 -9.98 -14.45
C ILE A 98 -22.04 -10.48 -14.22
N GLU A 99 -21.03 -9.69 -14.60
CA GLU A 99 -19.60 -9.99 -14.46
C GLU A 99 -18.85 -8.80 -13.84
N SER A 100 -19.52 -8.01 -13.02
CA SER A 100 -18.94 -6.82 -12.41
C SER A 100 -19.42 -6.60 -10.99
N LEU A 101 -18.48 -6.12 -10.16
CA LEU A 101 -18.73 -5.72 -8.78
C LEU A 101 -18.16 -4.33 -8.58
N ALA A 102 -18.95 -3.43 -8.03
CA ALA A 102 -18.49 -2.11 -7.63
C ALA A 102 -18.78 -1.87 -6.15
N PHE A 103 -17.77 -1.41 -5.44
CA PHE A 103 -17.84 -1.07 -4.03
C PHE A 103 -17.57 0.42 -3.87
N ARG A 104 -18.41 1.11 -3.13
CA ARG A 104 -18.26 2.55 -2.89
C ARG A 104 -18.55 2.92 -1.45
N THR A 105 -17.67 3.72 -0.85
CA THR A 105 -17.94 4.36 0.44
C THR A 105 -18.81 5.59 0.24
N VAL A 106 -19.91 5.66 0.97
CA VAL A 106 -20.83 6.81 0.98
C VAL A 106 -20.79 7.45 2.35
N TYR A 107 -20.40 8.71 2.39
CA TYR A 107 -20.35 9.54 3.58
C TYR A 107 -21.59 10.43 3.68
N PRO A 108 -22.06 10.75 4.91
CA PRO A 108 -23.11 11.74 5.11
C PRO A 108 -22.69 13.12 4.56
N PRO A 109 -23.65 13.92 4.03
CA PRO A 109 -23.33 15.21 3.40
C PRO A 109 -22.66 16.25 4.31
N HIS A 110 -22.76 16.13 5.62
CA HIS A 110 -22.27 17.11 6.60
C HIS A 110 -21.19 16.53 7.53
N MET A 111 -20.47 15.51 7.08
CA MET A 111 -19.38 14.95 7.86
C MET A 111 -18.12 15.82 7.68
N ASP A 112 -17.76 16.59 8.70
CA ASP A 112 -16.59 17.49 8.67
C ASP A 112 -15.25 16.75 8.60
N LYS A 113 -15.20 15.55 9.18
CA LYS A 113 -14.02 14.68 9.14
C LYS A 113 -14.44 13.30 8.64
N PRO A 114 -14.02 12.91 7.45
CA PRO A 114 -14.37 11.59 6.93
C PRO A 114 -13.75 10.48 7.78
N VAL A 115 -14.57 9.50 8.14
CA VAL A 115 -14.13 8.26 8.78
C VAL A 115 -13.23 7.50 7.80
N ARG A 116 -12.12 7.00 8.28
CA ARG A 116 -11.24 6.14 7.47
C ARG A 116 -11.92 4.79 7.21
N VAL A 117 -11.92 4.33 5.96
CA VAL A 117 -12.43 3.02 5.58
C VAL A 117 -11.34 2.26 4.82
N ASP A 118 -10.78 1.25 5.46
CA ASP A 118 -9.75 0.41 4.83
C ASP A 118 -10.40 -0.79 4.15
N TYR A 119 -10.14 -0.93 2.85
CA TYR A 119 -10.60 -2.02 2.02
C TYR A 119 -9.53 -3.08 1.85
N ARG A 120 -9.87 -4.34 2.15
CA ARG A 120 -9.08 -5.51 1.81
C ARG A 120 -9.92 -6.42 0.94
N LEU A 121 -9.43 -6.69 -0.26
CA LEU A 121 -10.10 -7.55 -1.24
C LEU A 121 -9.21 -8.73 -1.59
N ARG A 122 -9.83 -9.91 -1.70
CA ARG A 122 -9.27 -11.05 -2.42
C ARG A 122 -10.12 -11.28 -3.66
N VAL A 123 -9.48 -11.32 -4.81
CA VAL A 123 -10.15 -11.35 -6.12
C VAL A 123 -9.60 -12.49 -6.98
N PRO A 124 -10.36 -13.04 -7.94
CA PRO A 124 -9.79 -13.97 -8.90
C PRO A 124 -8.53 -13.38 -9.54
N ARG A 125 -7.46 -14.16 -9.73
CA ARG A 125 -6.23 -13.63 -10.36
C ARG A 125 -6.51 -12.98 -11.71
N GLN A 126 -7.35 -13.62 -12.51
CA GLN A 126 -7.74 -13.10 -13.82
C GLN A 126 -8.92 -12.13 -13.69
N VAL A 127 -8.70 -10.98 -13.08
CA VAL A 127 -9.70 -9.94 -12.84
C VAL A 127 -9.31 -8.65 -13.54
N GLN A 128 -10.29 -7.85 -13.97
CA GLN A 128 -10.09 -6.49 -14.42
C GLN A 128 -10.36 -5.54 -13.25
N LEU A 129 -9.32 -4.95 -12.67
CA LEU A 129 -9.47 -3.89 -11.69
C LEU A 129 -9.74 -2.58 -12.45
N ALA A 130 -11.01 -2.38 -12.79
CA ALA A 130 -11.43 -1.31 -13.72
C ALA A 130 -11.24 0.08 -13.12
N THR A 131 -11.43 0.21 -11.81
CA THR A 131 -11.20 1.46 -11.09
C THR A 131 -10.88 1.15 -9.63
N LEU A 132 -9.67 1.50 -9.20
CA LEU A 132 -9.31 1.60 -7.79
C LEU A 132 -9.03 3.06 -7.49
N ARG A 133 -9.93 3.72 -6.78
CA ARG A 133 -9.85 5.16 -6.54
C ARG A 133 -9.92 5.48 -5.06
N THR A 134 -8.99 6.30 -4.61
CA THR A 134 -9.05 6.94 -3.30
C THR A 134 -8.59 8.39 -3.41
N VAL A 135 -8.84 9.21 -2.41
CA VAL A 135 -8.35 10.60 -2.38
C VAL A 135 -7.10 10.67 -1.53
N GLU A 136 -7.16 10.13 -0.34
CA GLU A 136 -6.02 10.11 0.59
C GLU A 136 -5.71 8.67 0.95
N VAL A 137 -4.48 8.26 0.77
CA VAL A 137 -3.87 7.01 1.21
C VAL A 137 -3.48 6.07 0.05
N ASN A 138 -2.87 4.95 0.42
CA ASN A 138 -2.20 4.07 -0.53
C ASN A 138 -3.17 3.08 -1.21
N ILE A 139 -2.78 2.68 -2.41
CA ILE A 139 -3.38 1.55 -3.13
C ILE A 139 -2.31 0.48 -3.28
N ALA A 140 -2.61 -0.74 -2.85
CA ALA A 140 -1.74 -1.90 -2.99
C ALA A 140 -2.44 -3.01 -3.78
N VAL A 141 -1.79 -3.54 -4.81
CA VAL A 141 -2.30 -4.64 -5.64
C VAL A 141 -1.23 -5.71 -5.75
N HIS A 142 -1.61 -6.95 -5.47
CA HIS A 142 -0.71 -8.10 -5.51
C HIS A 142 -1.27 -9.24 -6.34
N SER A 143 -0.41 -9.86 -7.17
CA SER A 143 -0.69 -11.14 -7.86
C SER A 143 -1.94 -11.13 -8.75
N VAL A 144 -2.15 -10.06 -9.52
CA VAL A 144 -3.28 -9.90 -10.46
C VAL A 144 -2.81 -10.10 -11.90
N GLU A 145 -3.57 -10.89 -12.65
CA GLU A 145 -3.31 -11.25 -14.06
C GLU A 145 -4.26 -10.52 -15.04
N GLY A 146 -4.80 -9.40 -14.65
CA GLY A 146 -5.67 -8.56 -15.46
C GLY A 146 -5.22 -7.10 -15.50
N SER A 147 -6.00 -6.25 -16.12
CA SER A 147 -5.70 -4.81 -16.14
C SER A 147 -5.96 -4.16 -14.78
N VAL A 148 -5.14 -3.18 -14.43
CA VAL A 148 -5.26 -2.39 -13.21
C VAL A 148 -5.32 -0.91 -13.58
N ASP A 149 -6.36 -0.22 -13.11
CA ASP A 149 -6.47 1.25 -13.16
C ASP A 149 -6.55 1.78 -11.71
N ALA A 150 -5.42 2.25 -11.19
CA ALA A 150 -5.29 2.74 -9.83
C ALA A 150 -5.04 4.25 -9.80
N ARG A 151 -5.84 4.98 -9.02
CA ARG A 151 -5.75 6.44 -8.92
C ARG A 151 -5.90 6.92 -7.49
N THR A 152 -4.99 7.76 -7.06
CA THR A 152 -5.11 8.48 -5.77
C THR A 152 -4.74 9.95 -5.98
N LEU A 153 -5.18 10.82 -5.11
CA LEU A 153 -4.73 12.21 -5.11
C LEU A 153 -3.47 12.36 -4.25
N SER A 154 -3.48 11.74 -3.06
CA SER A 154 -2.36 11.78 -2.14
C SER A 154 -2.14 10.40 -1.52
N GLY A 155 -1.09 9.70 -1.97
CA GLY A 155 -0.76 8.35 -1.53
C GLY A 155 0.13 7.63 -2.53
N ASN A 156 0.70 6.53 -2.08
CA ASN A 156 1.52 5.68 -2.93
C ASN A 156 0.67 4.61 -3.63
N ILE A 157 1.09 4.23 -4.83
CA ILE A 157 0.52 3.09 -5.56
C ILE A 157 1.59 2.01 -5.65
N VAL A 158 1.28 0.82 -5.18
CA VAL A 158 2.18 -0.34 -5.20
C VAL A 158 1.49 -1.50 -5.90
N GLU A 159 2.01 -1.91 -7.04
CA GLU A 159 1.50 -3.02 -7.83
C GLU A 159 2.59 -4.08 -8.00
N MET A 160 2.40 -5.23 -7.37
CA MET A 160 3.39 -6.31 -7.34
C MET A 160 2.88 -7.55 -8.07
N SER A 161 3.74 -8.11 -8.93
CA SER A 161 3.44 -9.35 -9.69
C SER A 161 2.19 -9.25 -10.57
N VAL A 162 2.04 -8.12 -11.28
CA VAL A 162 0.95 -7.88 -12.22
C VAL A 162 1.35 -8.30 -13.63
N THR A 163 0.42 -8.88 -14.41
CA THR A 163 0.66 -9.28 -15.80
C THR A 163 -0.20 -8.54 -16.81
N GLY A 164 -1.08 -7.68 -16.38
CA GLY A 164 -1.99 -6.94 -17.25
C GLY A 164 -1.52 -5.54 -17.60
N ARG A 165 -2.42 -4.80 -18.24
CA ARG A 165 -2.20 -3.39 -18.50
C ARG A 165 -2.32 -2.61 -17.20
N VAL A 166 -1.32 -1.77 -16.92
CA VAL A 166 -1.27 -0.92 -15.73
C VAL A 166 -1.54 0.53 -16.13
N THR A 167 -2.41 1.20 -15.38
CA THR A 167 -2.58 2.64 -15.35
C THR A 167 -2.55 3.10 -13.89
N ALA A 168 -1.43 3.66 -13.46
CA ALA A 168 -1.24 4.14 -12.09
C ALA A 168 -1.06 5.66 -12.08
N ARG A 169 -1.88 6.39 -11.33
CA ARG A 169 -1.83 7.84 -11.26
C ARG A 169 -1.96 8.37 -9.85
N THR A 170 -1.06 9.24 -9.47
CA THR A 170 -1.14 10.00 -8.21
C THR A 170 -0.75 11.46 -8.44
N LEU A 171 -1.23 12.37 -7.62
CA LEU A 171 -0.73 13.75 -7.65
C LEU A 171 0.48 13.89 -6.72
N THR A 172 0.38 13.32 -5.52
CA THR A 172 1.45 13.34 -4.53
C THR A 172 1.65 11.95 -3.95
N GLY A 173 2.79 11.35 -4.24
CA GLY A 173 3.17 10.00 -3.82
C GLY A 173 3.99 9.28 -4.87
N SER A 174 4.56 8.17 -4.47
CA SER A 174 5.40 7.34 -5.33
C SER A 174 4.60 6.18 -5.93
N ILE A 175 5.02 5.75 -7.11
CA ILE A 175 4.43 4.61 -7.82
C ILE A 175 5.51 3.53 -7.93
N LEU A 176 5.21 2.34 -7.43
CA LEU A 176 6.04 1.15 -7.60
C LEU A 176 5.25 0.08 -8.35
N VAL A 177 5.74 -0.33 -9.50
CA VAL A 177 5.12 -1.39 -10.29
C VAL A 177 6.14 -2.48 -10.59
N SER A 178 5.80 -3.72 -10.24
CA SER A 178 6.56 -4.91 -10.58
C SER A 178 5.75 -5.79 -11.52
N LEU A 179 6.15 -5.87 -12.78
CA LEU A 179 5.50 -6.67 -13.79
C LEU A 179 6.07 -8.08 -13.79
N LYS A 180 5.18 -9.09 -13.71
CA LYS A 180 5.54 -10.50 -13.89
C LYS A 180 5.74 -10.84 -15.37
N ALA A 181 4.93 -10.22 -16.24
CA ALA A 181 5.05 -10.28 -17.69
C ALA A 181 4.49 -9.01 -18.31
N LEU A 182 5.00 -8.63 -19.48
CA LEU A 182 4.43 -7.54 -20.25
C LEU A 182 3.16 -8.00 -20.96
N PRO A 183 2.08 -7.19 -20.96
CA PRO A 183 0.85 -7.54 -21.65
C PRO A 183 1.05 -7.54 -23.17
N ALA A 184 0.35 -8.42 -23.85
CA ALA A 184 0.24 -8.34 -25.30
C ALA A 184 -0.69 -7.19 -25.72
N GLY A 185 -0.34 -6.51 -26.79
CA GLY A 185 -1.19 -5.46 -27.37
C GLY A 185 -0.49 -4.10 -27.53
N THR A 186 -1.22 -3.15 -28.07
CA THR A 186 -0.69 -1.82 -28.42
C THR A 186 -1.04 -0.72 -27.42
N ARG A 187 -1.92 -1.00 -26.46
CA ARG A 187 -2.31 -0.01 -25.45
C ARG A 187 -1.18 0.20 -24.44
N PRO A 188 -0.76 1.45 -24.24
CA PRO A 188 0.37 1.72 -23.34
C PRO A 188 0.05 1.41 -21.87
N LEU A 189 1.13 1.07 -21.12
CA LEU A 189 1.13 1.15 -19.67
C LEU A 189 1.48 2.59 -19.30
N LEU A 190 0.76 3.14 -18.31
CA LEU A 190 0.90 4.54 -17.92
C LEU A 190 1.15 4.64 -16.42
N MET A 191 2.21 5.33 -16.04
CA MET A 191 2.51 5.65 -14.65
C MET A 191 2.81 7.14 -14.56
N ASP A 192 1.90 7.88 -13.93
CA ASP A 192 1.98 9.32 -13.86
C ASP A 192 1.93 9.79 -12.39
N THR A 193 2.89 10.61 -11.99
CA THR A 193 2.83 11.35 -10.71
C THR A 193 3.25 12.81 -10.94
N VAL A 194 2.84 13.70 -10.06
CA VAL A 194 3.35 15.08 -10.11
C VAL A 194 4.51 15.23 -9.14
N ASN A 195 4.33 14.79 -7.89
CA ASN A 195 5.37 14.88 -6.86
C ASN A 195 5.62 13.48 -6.27
N GLY A 196 6.64 12.80 -6.77
CA GLY A 196 7.02 11.47 -6.29
C GLY A 196 7.89 10.72 -7.28
N ASN A 197 8.40 9.59 -6.82
CA ASN A 197 9.23 8.72 -7.63
C ASN A 197 8.38 7.67 -8.36
N ILE A 198 8.91 7.17 -9.47
CA ILE A 198 8.34 6.03 -10.18
C ILE A 198 9.41 4.96 -10.27
N ASP A 199 9.14 3.80 -9.68
CA ASP A 199 10.00 2.63 -9.73
C ASP A 199 9.30 1.53 -10.54
N LEU A 200 9.88 1.13 -11.66
CA LEU A 200 9.38 0.07 -12.53
C LEU A 200 10.34 -1.11 -12.55
N LEU A 201 9.84 -2.27 -12.15
CA LEU A 201 10.53 -3.55 -12.24
C LEU A 201 9.95 -4.34 -13.41
N LEU A 202 10.75 -4.54 -14.45
CA LEU A 202 10.40 -5.29 -15.65
C LEU A 202 10.72 -6.78 -15.50
N PRO A 203 9.99 -7.66 -16.19
CA PRO A 203 10.39 -9.06 -16.26
C PRO A 203 11.75 -9.23 -16.96
N PRO A 204 12.44 -10.35 -16.75
CA PRO A 204 13.72 -10.63 -17.45
C PRO A 204 13.57 -10.57 -18.96
N ARG A 205 14.56 -9.96 -19.64
CA ARG A 205 14.61 -9.81 -21.10
C ARG A 205 13.32 -9.22 -21.71
N PRO A 206 12.90 -8.04 -21.27
CA PRO A 206 11.65 -7.45 -21.68
C PRO A 206 11.68 -7.00 -23.13
N ASN A 207 10.53 -7.12 -23.84
CA ASN A 207 10.30 -6.52 -25.14
C ASN A 207 9.31 -5.36 -24.97
N ALA A 208 9.81 -4.10 -24.97
CA ALA A 208 9.00 -2.91 -24.75
C ALA A 208 9.63 -1.67 -25.37
N ASP A 209 8.83 -0.66 -25.64
CA ASP A 209 9.28 0.69 -25.97
C ASP A 209 9.05 1.59 -24.75
N LEU A 210 10.12 2.09 -24.13
CA LEU A 210 10.03 2.93 -22.94
C LEU A 210 10.04 4.41 -23.31
N GLU A 211 9.12 5.18 -22.71
CA GLU A 211 9.08 6.65 -22.77
C GLU A 211 9.08 7.21 -21.35
N LEU A 212 10.17 7.87 -20.96
CA LEU A 212 10.40 8.35 -19.60
C LEU A 212 10.52 9.87 -19.62
N SER A 213 9.79 10.57 -18.77
CA SER A 213 9.84 12.04 -18.70
C SER A 213 9.81 12.51 -17.25
N THR A 214 10.78 13.37 -16.90
CA THR A 214 10.77 14.12 -15.64
C THR A 214 11.16 15.57 -15.92
N LEU A 215 10.49 16.51 -15.26
CA LEU A 215 10.80 17.93 -15.39
C LEU A 215 11.92 18.34 -14.41
N ASP A 216 11.79 17.91 -13.16
CA ASP A 216 12.74 18.20 -12.07
C ASP A 216 13.05 16.89 -11.34
N GLY A 217 14.14 16.24 -11.79
CA GLY A 217 14.55 14.96 -11.25
C GLY A 217 15.53 14.22 -12.15
N SER A 218 15.68 12.92 -11.92
CA SER A 218 16.60 12.07 -12.66
C SER A 218 15.93 10.83 -13.22
N ILE A 219 16.51 10.28 -14.30
CA ILE A 219 16.13 8.99 -14.86
C ILE A 219 17.29 8.05 -14.66
N GLN A 220 17.03 6.91 -14.02
CA GLN A 220 18.02 5.90 -13.62
C GLN A 220 17.60 4.52 -14.14
N GLY A 221 18.56 3.69 -14.47
CA GLY A 221 18.31 2.31 -14.90
C GLY A 221 19.51 1.75 -15.64
N ASN A 222 19.50 0.43 -15.86
CA ASN A 222 20.59 -0.29 -16.55
C ASN A 222 20.45 -0.30 -18.08
N TYR A 223 19.67 0.66 -18.62
CA TYR A 223 19.38 0.75 -20.04
C TYR A 223 19.98 2.03 -20.66
N ALA A 224 20.33 1.97 -21.94
CA ALA A 224 20.82 3.13 -22.69
C ALA A 224 19.61 4.00 -23.13
N PHE A 225 19.34 5.06 -22.40
CA PHE A 225 18.27 6.00 -22.71
C PHE A 225 18.73 7.07 -23.68
N GLN A 226 18.02 7.20 -24.79
CA GLN A 226 18.27 8.25 -25.80
C GLN A 226 17.46 9.50 -25.46
N ALA A 227 18.10 10.67 -25.50
CA ALA A 227 17.43 11.94 -25.34
C ALA A 227 16.57 12.24 -26.58
N SER A 228 15.45 12.93 -26.38
CA SER A 228 14.69 13.49 -27.48
C SER A 228 15.54 14.51 -28.25
N THR A 229 15.41 14.50 -29.57
CA THR A 229 16.05 15.50 -30.45
C THR A 229 15.21 16.78 -30.58
N VAL A 230 13.99 16.78 -30.05
CA VAL A 230 13.09 17.95 -30.08
C VAL A 230 13.51 18.95 -29.00
N PRO A 231 13.80 20.21 -29.34
CA PRO A 231 14.15 21.25 -28.37
C PRO A 231 13.08 21.39 -27.28
N GLY A 232 13.50 21.34 -26.01
CA GLY A 232 12.60 21.46 -24.86
C GLY A 232 11.90 20.16 -24.43
N ASP A 233 11.93 19.12 -25.25
CA ASP A 233 11.41 17.80 -24.88
C ASP A 233 12.43 17.06 -23.97
N ARG A 234 12.02 16.81 -22.73
CA ARG A 234 12.85 16.08 -21.74
C ARG A 234 12.62 14.57 -21.72
N THR A 235 11.87 14.06 -22.70
CA THR A 235 11.56 12.64 -22.80
C THR A 235 12.83 11.85 -23.16
N ARG A 236 13.05 10.77 -22.46
CA ARG A 236 14.05 9.75 -22.75
C ARG A 236 13.33 8.53 -23.31
N ARG A 237 13.84 7.99 -24.40
CA ARG A 237 13.28 6.81 -25.06
C ARG A 237 14.33 5.70 -25.14
N THR A 238 13.87 4.48 -25.01
CA THR A 238 14.69 3.30 -25.32
C THR A 238 13.82 2.15 -25.77
N ARG A 239 14.35 1.37 -26.69
CA ARG A 239 13.73 0.11 -27.13
C ARG A 239 14.42 -1.03 -26.42
N LEU A 240 13.65 -1.88 -25.76
CA LEU A 240 14.11 -3.10 -25.10
C LEU A 240 13.76 -4.31 -25.96
N GLY A 241 14.77 -5.16 -26.21
CA GLY A 241 14.61 -6.33 -27.06
C GLY A 241 14.11 -5.97 -28.48
N LEU A 242 13.04 -6.59 -28.90
CA LEU A 242 12.42 -6.33 -30.21
C LEU A 242 11.44 -5.14 -30.19
N GLY A 243 11.30 -4.45 -29.05
CA GLY A 243 10.24 -3.47 -28.84
C GLY A 243 8.90 -4.17 -28.58
N GLY A 244 7.81 -3.38 -28.51
CA GLY A 244 6.48 -3.94 -28.26
C GLY A 244 5.54 -2.94 -27.61
N VAL A 245 4.96 -3.32 -26.47
CA VAL A 245 4.07 -2.43 -25.74
C VAL A 245 4.82 -1.19 -25.27
N THR A 246 4.20 -0.04 -25.45
CA THR A 246 4.76 1.23 -24.93
C THR A 246 4.53 1.32 -23.43
N VAL A 247 5.59 1.67 -22.69
CA VAL A 247 5.56 1.95 -21.25
C VAL A 247 5.94 3.40 -21.03
N ALA A 248 4.97 4.22 -20.66
CA ALA A 248 5.15 5.65 -20.43
C ALA A 248 5.17 5.97 -18.93
N LEU A 249 6.28 6.52 -18.46
CA LEU A 249 6.52 6.93 -17.08
C LEU A 249 6.73 8.44 -17.04
N ARG A 250 5.93 9.15 -16.26
CA ARG A 250 5.99 10.60 -16.17
C ARG A 250 5.93 11.08 -14.74
N THR A 251 6.87 11.94 -14.37
CA THR A 251 6.80 12.71 -13.12
C THR A 251 7.16 14.16 -13.38
N VAL A 252 6.66 15.07 -12.59
CA VAL A 252 7.10 16.47 -12.65
C VAL A 252 8.31 16.65 -11.74
N ARG A 253 8.21 16.20 -10.50
CA ARG A 253 9.30 16.25 -9.51
C ARG A 253 9.54 14.88 -8.92
N GLY A 254 10.66 14.26 -9.26
CA GLY A 254 11.04 12.96 -8.74
C GLY A 254 11.92 12.17 -9.68
N THR A 255 12.38 11.05 -9.18
CA THR A 255 13.25 10.13 -9.90
C THR A 255 12.44 9.01 -10.51
N ILE A 256 12.73 8.69 -11.78
CA ILE A 256 12.21 7.51 -12.46
C ILE A 256 13.31 6.45 -12.46
N ARG A 257 13.04 5.27 -11.89
CA ARG A 257 13.94 4.13 -11.92
C ARG A 257 13.32 3.00 -12.71
N VAL A 258 14.12 2.39 -13.60
CA VAL A 258 13.71 1.20 -14.35
C VAL A 258 14.80 0.14 -14.19
N ALA A 259 14.39 -1.04 -13.69
CA ALA A 259 15.29 -2.17 -13.49
C ALA A 259 14.60 -3.47 -13.94
N GLU A 260 15.40 -4.52 -14.16
CA GLU A 260 14.86 -5.87 -14.27
C GLU A 260 14.53 -6.41 -12.89
N ARG A 261 13.48 -7.18 -12.82
CA ARG A 261 13.11 -7.92 -11.64
C ARG A 261 14.05 -9.11 -11.51
N ASP A 262 14.80 -9.18 -10.43
CA ASP A 262 15.54 -10.38 -10.06
C ASP A 262 14.55 -11.44 -9.58
N ASP A 263 14.56 -12.62 -10.23
CA ASP A 263 13.67 -13.75 -9.87
C ASP A 263 14.07 -14.44 -8.54
N LEU A 264 14.81 -13.76 -7.68
CA LEU A 264 15.33 -14.25 -6.40
C LEU A 264 14.56 -13.71 -5.17
N LEU A 265 13.25 -13.42 -5.32
CA LEU A 265 12.39 -13.15 -4.17
C LEU A 265 11.16 -14.06 -4.19
#